data_acbdbc47e05eeb0ba08fb1b667462403
#
_entry.id   acbdbc47e05eeb0ba08fb1b667462403
#
_cell.length_a   1.000
_cell.length_b   1.000
_cell.length_c   1.000
_cell.angle_alpha   90.00
_cell.angle_beta   90.00
_cell.angle_gamma   90.00
#
_symmetry.space_group_name_H-M   'P 1'
#
loop_
_entity.id
_entity.type
_entity.pdbx_description
1 polymer ?
#
loop_
_entity_poly.entity_id
_entity_poly.type
_entity_poly.pdbx_seq_one_letter_code
_entity_poly.pdbx_strand_id
1 'polypeptide(L)'
;MKVLYILNSTIKQGGATKSFMTMLSGLVAKGISPIVLMPDNEGIYSDLITMGVPSLVIPYRQYIYPKYNSVKDLILFVPLLLKWIYLNKKAARRLADYIKDHPVDMIHTNTTVVNIGFDVAKRLHIPHVYHIREYADKDFNMHYIPSSRVFHRKLKKPNSYCISITRDIQRYHHVEEIPSSRYIYNGIMPQKSEWHPIEKKRYFLFAGRIEPAKGVSELLEGYQIYHSKTTNPVPLYLAGAQYNKNYSNLLQQFIAKHHLSDSISFLGIQTNLDKWMSNALAIVISSPNEAFGRCMAEAMMNDCLVIGHNTGGTMEQFDNGVQMHHEEIGLRYMTAEELADLLYHVEQTSPEHYCDMREKAFITANTLYSNENNAEQIYQFYEDILSHKI
;
A
#
# COMPACT_ATOMS: atom_id res chain seq x y z
N MET A 1 -11.86 15.78 18.56
CA MET A 1 -11.92 14.29 18.52
C MET A 1 -10.57 13.73 18.91
N LYS A 2 -10.49 12.84 19.90
CA LYS A 2 -9.23 12.22 20.35
C LYS A 2 -9.18 10.75 19.89
N VAL A 3 -8.23 10.38 19.03
CA VAL A 3 -8.17 9.08 18.38
C VAL A 3 -6.86 8.37 18.72
N LEU A 4 -6.98 7.10 19.19
CA LEU A 4 -5.82 6.24 19.39
C LEU A 4 -5.56 5.42 18.12
N TYR A 5 -4.41 5.61 17.50
CA TYR A 5 -3.95 4.85 16.34
C TYR A 5 -3.03 3.71 16.77
N ILE A 6 -3.20 2.53 16.18
CA ILE A 6 -2.37 1.35 16.46
C ILE A 6 -1.70 0.88 15.18
N LEU A 7 -0.37 0.80 15.19
CA LEU A 7 0.44 0.42 14.05
C LEU A 7 0.95 -1.02 14.18
N ASN A 8 1.19 -1.69 13.05
CA ASN A 8 1.82 -3.02 13.02
C ASN A 8 3.35 -2.96 12.86
N SER A 9 3.86 -1.84 12.38
CA SER A 9 5.27 -1.61 12.07
C SER A 9 5.61 -0.13 12.14
N THR A 10 6.86 0.16 12.47
CA THR A 10 7.44 1.51 12.51
C THR A 10 8.35 1.81 11.31
N ILE A 11 8.57 0.85 10.40
CA ILE A 11 9.49 0.97 9.27
C ILE A 11 9.08 2.11 8.32
N LYS A 12 9.93 3.14 8.21
CA LYS A 12 9.67 4.35 7.38
C LYS A 12 9.37 4.07 5.91
N GLN A 13 10.03 3.08 5.31
CA GLN A 13 9.90 2.73 3.90
C GLN A 13 8.65 1.90 3.59
N GLY A 14 7.94 1.41 4.61
CA GLY A 14 6.73 0.63 4.44
C GLY A 14 5.58 1.42 3.84
N GLY A 15 4.87 0.88 2.83
CA GLY A 15 3.75 1.55 2.19
C GLY A 15 2.62 1.91 3.18
N ALA A 16 2.28 0.99 4.10
CA ALA A 16 1.28 1.22 5.14
C ALA A 16 1.70 2.34 6.11
N THR A 17 2.99 2.40 6.46
CA THR A 17 3.54 3.43 7.34
C THR A 17 3.54 4.81 6.66
N LYS A 18 3.96 4.88 5.38
CA LYS A 18 3.88 6.12 4.60
C LYS A 18 2.44 6.63 4.49
N SER A 19 1.49 5.76 4.13
CA SER A 19 0.07 6.12 4.06
C SER A 19 -0.48 6.56 5.41
N PHE A 20 -0.03 5.94 6.51
CA PHE A 20 -0.41 6.36 7.86
C PHE A 20 0.08 7.77 8.19
N MET A 21 1.35 8.07 7.93
CA MET A 21 1.92 9.41 8.23
C MET A 21 1.22 10.50 7.41
N THR A 22 0.95 10.24 6.14
CA THR A 22 0.16 11.13 5.27
C THR A 22 -1.24 11.37 5.83
N MET A 23 -1.98 10.31 6.14
CA MET A 23 -3.31 10.36 6.74
C MET A 23 -3.29 11.14 8.07
N LEU A 24 -2.34 10.82 8.95
CA LEU A 24 -2.22 11.44 10.26
C LEU A 24 -2.03 12.95 10.16
N SER A 25 -1.12 13.40 9.28
CA SER A 25 -0.87 14.83 9.04
C SER A 25 -2.15 15.56 8.59
N GLY A 26 -2.90 14.99 7.65
CA GLY A 26 -4.16 15.55 7.19
C GLY A 26 -5.25 15.61 8.27
N LEU A 27 -5.34 14.58 9.11
CA LEU A 27 -6.32 14.51 10.19
C LEU A 27 -5.98 15.47 11.34
N VAL A 28 -4.69 15.65 11.66
CA VAL A 28 -4.23 16.66 12.63
C VAL A 28 -4.61 18.06 12.16
N ALA A 29 -4.42 18.37 10.88
CA ALA A 29 -4.84 19.66 10.30
C ALA A 29 -6.36 19.89 10.39
N LYS A 30 -7.16 18.83 10.50
CA LYS A 30 -8.62 18.87 10.72
C LYS A 30 -9.01 18.89 12.21
N GLY A 31 -8.06 19.01 13.13
CA GLY A 31 -8.32 19.11 14.57
C GLY A 31 -8.47 17.77 15.30
N ILE A 32 -8.06 16.66 14.70
CA ILE A 32 -7.91 15.38 15.41
C ILE A 32 -6.73 15.48 16.38
N SER A 33 -6.94 15.04 17.63
CA SER A 33 -5.91 14.90 18.64
C SER A 33 -5.45 13.43 18.68
N PRO A 34 -4.36 13.06 18.00
CA PRO A 34 -3.92 11.67 17.89
C PRO A 34 -3.12 11.22 19.13
N ILE A 35 -3.23 9.94 19.46
CA ILE A 35 -2.26 9.18 20.24
C ILE A 35 -1.82 8.01 19.38
N VAL A 36 -0.53 7.71 19.28
CA VAL A 36 -0.04 6.61 18.44
C VAL A 36 0.59 5.52 19.30
N LEU A 37 0.03 4.30 19.21
CA LEU A 37 0.60 3.11 19.82
C LEU A 37 1.45 2.34 18.80
N MET A 38 2.68 2.00 19.19
CA MET A 38 3.66 1.28 18.37
C MET A 38 4.25 0.09 19.13
N PRO A 39 4.72 -0.97 18.39
CA PRO A 39 5.36 -2.13 19.02
C PRO A 39 6.79 -1.87 19.53
N ASP A 40 7.45 -0.86 18.99
CA ASP A 40 8.83 -0.44 19.28
C ASP A 40 9.00 1.06 19.09
N ASN A 41 10.18 1.60 19.40
CA ASN A 41 10.55 3.02 19.28
C ASN A 41 11.51 3.30 18.11
N GLU A 42 11.45 2.48 17.08
CA GLU A 42 12.27 2.65 15.87
C GLU A 42 11.54 3.42 14.76
N GLY A 43 12.16 3.54 13.62
CA GLY A 43 11.56 4.07 12.38
C GLY A 43 10.90 5.44 12.54
N ILE A 44 9.56 5.49 12.38
CA ILE A 44 8.78 6.74 12.44
C ILE A 44 8.60 7.32 13.85
N TYR A 45 9.08 6.65 14.89
CA TYR A 45 8.94 7.15 16.26
C TYR A 45 9.51 8.56 16.42
N SER A 46 10.73 8.79 15.88
CA SER A 46 11.37 10.12 15.92
C SER A 46 10.56 11.18 15.17
N ASP A 47 9.93 10.82 14.06
CA ASP A 47 9.13 11.75 13.27
C ASP A 47 7.86 12.17 14.02
N LEU A 48 7.20 11.22 14.69
CA LEU A 48 6.03 11.49 15.53
C LEU A 48 6.36 12.40 16.73
N ILE A 49 7.51 12.19 17.38
CA ILE A 49 7.98 13.08 18.46
C ILE A 49 8.23 14.48 17.92
N THR A 50 8.88 14.60 16.76
CA THR A 50 9.13 15.93 16.12
C THR A 50 7.82 16.63 15.76
N MET A 51 6.78 15.88 15.36
CA MET A 51 5.44 16.41 15.10
C MET A 51 4.66 16.76 16.38
N GLY A 52 5.20 16.49 17.57
CA GLY A 52 4.52 16.69 18.85
C GLY A 52 3.36 15.70 19.10
N VAL A 53 3.35 14.56 18.41
CA VAL A 53 2.29 13.53 18.54
C VAL A 53 2.59 12.62 19.73
N PRO A 54 1.69 12.55 20.74
CA PRO A 54 1.83 11.62 21.86
C PRO A 54 1.97 10.19 21.38
N SER A 55 3.07 9.54 21.75
CA SER A 55 3.45 8.22 21.26
C SER A 55 3.67 7.25 22.41
N LEU A 56 3.00 6.09 22.35
CA LEU A 56 3.05 5.03 23.34
C LEU A 56 3.74 3.80 22.75
N VAL A 57 4.74 3.27 23.46
CA VAL A 57 5.45 2.06 23.04
C VAL A 57 5.08 0.91 23.98
N ILE A 58 4.35 -0.06 23.45
CA ILE A 58 4.01 -1.31 24.14
C ILE A 58 4.34 -2.46 23.19
N PRO A 59 5.25 -3.39 23.53
CA PRO A 59 5.52 -4.54 22.68
C PRO A 59 4.32 -5.46 22.53
N TYR A 60 3.89 -5.71 21.31
CA TYR A 60 2.87 -6.69 20.91
C TYR A 60 3.28 -7.42 19.63
N ARG A 61 2.52 -8.43 19.25
CA ARG A 61 2.78 -9.26 18.08
C ARG A 61 1.61 -9.23 17.10
N GLN A 62 1.92 -9.37 15.84
CA GLN A 62 0.92 -9.49 14.78
C GLN A 62 0.17 -10.81 14.89
N TYR A 63 -1.14 -10.82 14.58
CA TYR A 63 -2.02 -11.99 14.60
C TYR A 63 -2.08 -12.71 13.26
N ILE A 64 -0.89 -12.90 12.68
CA ILE A 64 -0.70 -13.62 11.42
C ILE A 64 0.45 -14.60 11.56
N TYR A 65 0.40 -15.67 10.79
CA TYR A 65 1.45 -16.67 10.74
C TYR A 65 1.81 -16.97 9.28
N PRO A 66 3.10 -17.12 8.94
CA PRO A 66 3.53 -17.59 7.62
C PRO A 66 2.94 -18.96 7.33
N LYS A 67 2.62 -19.24 6.06
CA LYS A 67 2.22 -20.59 5.65
C LYS A 67 3.31 -21.59 6.01
N TYR A 68 2.90 -22.78 6.45
CA TYR A 68 3.83 -23.82 6.88
C TYR A 68 4.64 -24.34 5.69
N ASN A 69 5.95 -24.22 5.77
CA ASN A 69 6.88 -24.72 4.76
C ASN A 69 7.69 -25.93 5.26
N SER A 70 7.58 -26.27 6.54
CA SER A 70 8.35 -27.37 7.14
C SER A 70 7.65 -27.98 8.36
N VAL A 71 8.01 -29.22 8.69
CA VAL A 71 7.58 -29.92 9.94
C VAL A 71 8.00 -29.13 11.18
N LYS A 72 9.15 -28.44 11.14
CA LYS A 72 9.63 -27.58 12.23
C LYS A 72 8.67 -26.42 12.50
N ASP A 73 8.13 -25.79 11.45
CA ASP A 73 7.18 -24.70 11.61
C ASP A 73 5.89 -25.17 12.27
N LEU A 74 5.45 -26.40 11.95
CA LEU A 74 4.28 -27.02 12.56
C LEU A 74 4.50 -27.31 14.06
N ILE A 75 5.68 -27.84 14.43
CA ILE A 75 6.03 -28.14 15.83
C ILE A 75 6.10 -26.85 16.67
N LEU A 76 6.71 -25.80 16.12
CA LEU A 76 6.89 -24.53 16.82
C LEU A 76 5.61 -23.68 16.86
N PHE A 77 4.59 -24.01 16.05
CA PHE A 77 3.38 -23.21 15.95
C PHE A 77 2.67 -23.01 17.28
N VAL A 78 2.38 -24.10 18.00
CA VAL A 78 1.64 -24.03 19.28
C VAL A 78 2.39 -23.24 20.35
N PRO A 79 3.68 -23.50 20.63
CA PRO A 79 4.45 -22.68 21.59
C PRO A 79 4.50 -21.20 21.21
N LEU A 80 4.71 -20.87 19.94
CA LEU A 80 4.75 -19.48 19.47
C LEU A 80 3.38 -18.81 19.59
N LEU A 81 2.31 -19.52 19.25
CA LEU A 81 0.93 -19.04 19.37
C LEU A 81 0.60 -18.70 20.83
N LEU A 82 0.92 -19.58 21.78
CA LEU A 82 0.71 -19.35 23.22
C LEU A 82 1.49 -18.14 23.71
N LYS A 83 2.76 -18.01 23.29
CA LYS A 83 3.59 -16.82 23.58
C LYS A 83 2.97 -15.55 23.04
N TRP A 84 2.44 -15.55 21.81
CA TRP A 84 1.81 -14.39 21.18
C TRP A 84 0.51 -14.01 21.90
N ILE A 85 -0.33 -14.99 22.22
CA ILE A 85 -1.56 -14.76 23.00
C ILE A 85 -1.23 -14.10 24.34
N TYR A 86 -0.22 -14.61 25.04
CA TYR A 86 0.22 -14.05 26.33
C TYR A 86 0.70 -12.60 26.18
N LEU A 87 1.60 -12.33 25.22
CA LEU A 87 2.15 -10.99 24.99
C LEU A 87 1.04 -9.99 24.59
N ASN A 88 0.14 -10.38 23.70
CA ASN A 88 -0.94 -9.52 23.26
C ASN A 88 -1.99 -9.26 24.37
N LYS A 89 -2.30 -10.26 25.21
CA LYS A 89 -3.14 -10.04 26.42
C LYS A 89 -2.48 -9.09 27.40
N LYS A 90 -1.16 -9.19 27.62
CA LYS A 90 -0.40 -8.26 28.46
C LYS A 90 -0.41 -6.84 27.88
N ALA A 91 -0.20 -6.71 26.57
CA ALA A 91 -0.24 -5.43 25.87
C ALA A 91 -1.65 -4.80 25.95
N ALA A 92 -2.71 -5.59 25.71
CA ALA A 92 -4.08 -5.12 25.79
C ALA A 92 -4.47 -4.63 27.20
N ARG A 93 -3.98 -5.28 28.27
CA ARG A 93 -4.20 -4.80 29.64
C ARG A 93 -3.53 -3.45 29.87
N ARG A 94 -2.24 -3.31 29.53
CA ARG A 94 -1.50 -2.05 29.65
C ARG A 94 -2.16 -0.91 28.87
N LEU A 95 -2.62 -1.22 27.65
CA LEU A 95 -3.32 -0.24 26.83
C LEU A 95 -4.66 0.18 27.45
N ALA A 96 -5.44 -0.79 27.97
CA ALA A 96 -6.71 -0.48 28.63
C ALA A 96 -6.50 0.37 29.91
N ASP A 97 -5.45 0.11 30.67
CA ASP A 97 -5.13 0.91 31.85
C ASP A 97 -4.67 2.33 31.44
N TYR A 98 -3.85 2.47 30.41
CA TYR A 98 -3.48 3.77 29.86
C TYR A 98 -4.71 4.60 29.39
N ILE A 99 -5.67 3.97 28.70
CA ILE A 99 -6.88 4.66 28.22
C ILE A 99 -7.78 5.15 29.35
N LYS A 100 -7.81 4.49 30.53
CA LYS A 100 -8.57 4.96 31.68
C LYS A 100 -8.07 6.33 32.17
N ASP A 101 -6.74 6.53 32.15
CA ASP A 101 -6.11 7.78 32.56
C ASP A 101 -6.09 8.81 31.41
N HIS A 102 -6.17 8.35 30.16
CA HIS A 102 -6.13 9.16 28.95
C HIS A 102 -7.29 8.78 28.01
N PRO A 103 -8.55 9.16 28.33
CA PRO A 103 -9.72 8.79 27.55
C PRO A 103 -9.61 9.20 26.09
N VAL A 104 -10.09 8.32 25.20
CA VAL A 104 -10.15 8.52 23.75
C VAL A 104 -11.56 8.27 23.23
N ASP A 105 -11.97 8.96 22.18
CA ASP A 105 -13.29 8.84 21.56
C ASP A 105 -13.36 7.59 20.66
N MET A 106 -12.21 7.14 20.13
CA MET A 106 -12.13 6.06 19.15
C MET A 106 -10.76 5.39 19.17
N ILE A 107 -10.73 4.10 18.80
CA ILE A 107 -9.50 3.35 18.53
C ILE A 107 -9.45 2.99 17.03
N HIS A 108 -8.39 3.39 16.33
CA HIS A 108 -8.17 3.10 14.92
C HIS A 108 -6.95 2.19 14.75
N THR A 109 -7.17 0.94 14.37
CA THR A 109 -6.08 0.01 14.05
C THR A 109 -5.73 0.10 12.57
N ASN A 110 -4.52 0.57 12.27
CA ASN A 110 -4.05 0.90 10.89
C ASN A 110 -3.68 -0.34 10.05
N THR A 111 -4.28 -1.51 10.34
CA THR A 111 -3.98 -2.80 9.72
C THR A 111 -4.95 -3.86 10.21
N THR A 112 -5.07 -4.98 9.48
CA THR A 112 -5.85 -6.15 9.91
C THR A 112 -5.06 -7.14 10.76
N VAL A 113 -3.72 -7.06 10.70
CA VAL A 113 -2.84 -8.03 11.33
C VAL A 113 -2.58 -7.78 12.82
N VAL A 114 -3.19 -6.75 13.42
CA VAL A 114 -3.11 -6.45 14.86
C VAL A 114 -4.51 -6.42 15.47
N ASN A 115 -4.73 -7.15 16.57
CA ASN A 115 -6.05 -7.29 17.20
C ASN A 115 -6.20 -6.61 18.57
N ILE A 116 -5.12 -6.10 19.16
CA ILE A 116 -5.18 -5.52 20.52
C ILE A 116 -6.14 -4.33 20.61
N GLY A 117 -6.28 -3.55 19.52
CA GLY A 117 -7.22 -2.43 19.44
C GLY A 117 -8.66 -2.89 19.58
N PHE A 118 -9.06 -3.91 18.84
CA PHE A 118 -10.39 -4.51 18.93
C PHE A 118 -10.67 -5.08 20.33
N ASP A 119 -9.72 -5.82 20.91
CA ASP A 119 -9.89 -6.45 22.20
C ASP A 119 -10.08 -5.41 23.33
N VAL A 120 -9.34 -4.28 23.27
CA VAL A 120 -9.47 -3.16 24.22
C VAL A 120 -10.74 -2.36 23.98
N ALA A 121 -11.04 -2.00 22.73
CA ALA A 121 -12.23 -1.27 22.34
C ALA A 121 -13.51 -1.98 22.82
N LYS A 122 -13.59 -3.30 22.58
CA LYS A 122 -14.70 -4.14 23.05
C LYS A 122 -14.84 -4.12 24.57
N ARG A 123 -13.74 -4.17 25.31
CA ARG A 123 -13.72 -4.17 26.78
C ARG A 123 -14.16 -2.83 27.37
N LEU A 124 -13.80 -1.73 26.71
CA LEU A 124 -14.05 -0.36 27.19
C LEU A 124 -15.29 0.27 26.55
N HIS A 125 -15.98 -0.46 25.65
CA HIS A 125 -17.14 0.02 24.89
C HIS A 125 -16.83 1.26 24.03
N ILE A 126 -15.61 1.35 23.48
CA ILE A 126 -15.16 2.43 22.58
C ILE A 126 -15.32 1.98 21.12
N PRO A 127 -15.77 2.84 20.18
CA PRO A 127 -15.77 2.54 18.75
C PRO A 127 -14.40 2.11 18.25
N HIS A 128 -14.36 1.07 17.41
CA HIS A 128 -13.12 0.54 16.82
C HIS A 128 -13.16 0.56 15.31
N VAL A 129 -12.19 1.18 14.68
CA VAL A 129 -12.00 1.18 13.23
C VAL A 129 -10.87 0.25 12.84
N TYR A 130 -11.13 -0.73 11.99
CA TYR A 130 -10.12 -1.46 11.24
C TYR A 130 -9.83 -0.77 9.92
N HIS A 131 -8.58 -0.37 9.68
CA HIS A 131 -8.12 0.10 8.38
C HIS A 131 -7.49 -1.07 7.63
N ILE A 132 -8.23 -1.64 6.70
CA ILE A 132 -7.88 -2.85 5.96
C ILE A 132 -6.99 -2.46 4.78
N ARG A 133 -5.68 -2.77 4.87
CA ARG A 133 -4.65 -2.34 3.92
C ARG A 133 -4.02 -3.47 3.13
N GLU A 134 -4.37 -4.72 3.45
CA GLU A 134 -3.73 -5.91 2.93
C GLU A 134 -4.73 -7.04 2.70
N TYR A 135 -4.39 -7.95 1.79
CA TYR A 135 -5.06 -9.25 1.64
C TYR A 135 -4.60 -10.24 2.73
N ALA A 136 -3.37 -10.10 3.20
CA ALA A 136 -2.61 -10.95 4.10
C ALA A 136 -2.09 -12.24 3.46
N ASP A 137 -2.91 -13.07 2.87
CA ASP A 137 -2.48 -14.34 2.25
C ASP A 137 -1.99 -14.18 0.81
N LYS A 138 -2.55 -13.26 0.03
CA LYS A 138 -2.13 -13.03 -1.36
C LYS A 138 -0.85 -12.21 -1.45
N ASP A 139 -0.73 -11.19 -0.63
CA ASP A 139 0.38 -10.22 -0.67
C ASP A 139 1.57 -10.60 0.24
N PHE A 140 1.30 -11.32 1.35
CA PHE A 140 2.34 -11.70 2.32
C PHE A 140 2.44 -13.20 2.61
N ASN A 141 1.66 -14.03 1.93
CA ASN A 141 1.60 -15.48 2.16
C ASN A 141 1.35 -15.84 3.66
N MET A 142 0.49 -15.10 4.33
CA MET A 142 0.23 -15.19 5.76
C MET A 142 -1.20 -15.61 6.07
N HIS A 143 -1.42 -16.21 7.25
CA HIS A 143 -2.74 -16.61 7.71
C HIS A 143 -3.11 -15.90 9.01
N TYR A 144 -4.36 -15.46 9.11
CA TYR A 144 -4.90 -14.92 10.35
C TYR A 144 -4.99 -16.00 11.45
N ILE A 145 -4.67 -15.62 12.68
CA ILE A 145 -4.79 -16.49 13.85
C ILE A 145 -6.06 -16.13 14.63
N PRO A 146 -6.89 -17.11 15.02
CA PRO A 146 -6.77 -18.56 14.73
C PRO A 146 -7.23 -18.94 13.32
N SER A 147 -7.97 -18.11 12.62
CA SER A 147 -8.38 -18.29 11.22
C SER A 147 -9.00 -17.01 10.63
N SER A 148 -9.03 -16.93 9.30
CA SER A 148 -9.71 -15.84 8.56
C SER A 148 -11.20 -15.73 8.93
N ARG A 149 -11.90 -16.85 9.16
CA ARG A 149 -13.31 -16.85 9.59
C ARG A 149 -13.52 -16.15 10.93
N VAL A 150 -12.60 -16.31 11.88
CA VAL A 150 -12.67 -15.64 13.19
C VAL A 150 -12.37 -14.15 13.02
N PHE A 151 -11.41 -13.79 12.19
CA PHE A 151 -11.13 -12.41 11.86
C PHE A 151 -12.34 -11.72 11.21
N HIS A 152 -12.91 -12.28 10.14
CA HIS A 152 -14.08 -11.72 9.45
C HIS A 152 -15.31 -11.58 10.39
N ARG A 153 -15.49 -12.50 11.36
CA ARG A 153 -16.52 -12.34 12.38
C ARG A 153 -16.30 -11.14 13.32
N LYS A 154 -15.02 -10.75 13.55
CA LYS A 154 -14.72 -9.56 14.36
C LYS A 154 -15.09 -8.28 13.62
N LEU A 155 -14.87 -8.22 12.31
CA LEU A 155 -15.22 -7.06 11.48
C LEU A 155 -16.74 -6.76 11.52
N LYS A 156 -17.57 -7.78 11.73
CA LYS A 156 -19.05 -7.70 11.76
C LYS A 156 -19.64 -7.52 13.16
N LYS A 157 -18.82 -7.19 14.19
CA LYS A 157 -19.31 -6.98 15.56
C LYS A 157 -19.85 -5.56 15.75
N PRO A 158 -20.82 -5.36 16.67
CA PRO A 158 -21.24 -4.03 17.08
C PRO A 158 -20.03 -3.16 17.51
N ASN A 159 -20.08 -1.88 17.21
CA ASN A 159 -19.00 -0.90 17.44
C ASN A 159 -17.67 -1.24 16.70
N SER A 160 -17.72 -2.10 15.67
CA SER A 160 -16.60 -2.39 14.79
C SER A 160 -16.89 -1.81 13.41
N TYR A 161 -16.02 -0.94 12.94
CA TYR A 161 -16.13 -0.20 11.69
C TYR A 161 -14.95 -0.53 10.79
N CYS A 162 -15.11 -0.47 9.48
CA CYS A 162 -14.08 -0.86 8.53
C CYS A 162 -13.82 0.25 7.51
N ILE A 163 -12.55 0.57 7.30
CA ILE A 163 -12.07 1.32 6.14
C ILE A 163 -11.25 0.36 5.29
N SER A 164 -11.64 0.13 4.05
CA SER A 164 -10.86 -0.62 3.06
C SER A 164 -10.18 0.35 2.10
N ILE A 165 -8.92 0.11 1.76
CA ILE A 165 -8.15 1.02 0.89
C ILE A 165 -8.50 0.93 -0.60
N THR A 166 -9.28 -0.09 -1.00
CA THR A 166 -9.86 -0.28 -2.33
C THR A 166 -11.18 -1.05 -2.23
N ARG A 167 -12.00 -1.00 -3.28
CA ARG A 167 -13.20 -1.84 -3.40
C ARG A 167 -12.82 -3.32 -3.52
N ASP A 168 -11.68 -3.62 -4.15
CA ASP A 168 -11.19 -4.99 -4.26
C ASP A 168 -10.84 -5.59 -2.89
N ILE A 169 -10.15 -4.84 -2.02
CA ILE A 169 -9.90 -5.21 -0.62
C ILE A 169 -11.21 -5.35 0.16
N GLN A 170 -12.19 -4.48 -0.08
CA GLN A 170 -13.49 -4.54 0.57
C GLN A 170 -14.23 -5.84 0.22
N ARG A 171 -14.28 -6.20 -1.07
CA ARG A 171 -14.84 -7.47 -1.56
C ARG A 171 -14.08 -8.67 -1.03
N TYR A 172 -12.76 -8.64 -1.08
CA TYR A 172 -11.92 -9.73 -0.61
C TYR A 172 -12.18 -10.10 0.88
N HIS A 173 -12.37 -9.11 1.73
CA HIS A 173 -12.68 -9.30 3.15
C HIS A 173 -14.18 -9.44 3.44
N HIS A 174 -15.05 -9.45 2.42
CA HIS A 174 -16.51 -9.59 2.54
C HIS A 174 -17.12 -8.56 3.49
N VAL A 175 -16.71 -7.29 3.35
CA VAL A 175 -17.21 -6.17 4.18
C VAL A 175 -17.99 -5.13 3.38
N GLU A 176 -18.21 -5.34 2.08
CA GLU A 176 -18.97 -4.43 1.21
C GLU A 176 -20.42 -4.23 1.62
N GLU A 177 -21.06 -5.27 2.15
CA GLU A 177 -22.46 -5.24 2.58
C GLU A 177 -22.64 -4.78 4.04
N ILE A 178 -21.54 -4.49 4.75
CA ILE A 178 -21.62 -4.05 6.15
C ILE A 178 -21.88 -2.54 6.17
N PRO A 179 -22.99 -2.05 6.76
CA PRO A 179 -23.28 -0.61 6.83
C PRO A 179 -22.16 0.22 7.47
N SER A 180 -21.44 -0.37 8.43
CA SER A 180 -20.31 0.23 9.12
C SER A 180 -18.99 0.12 8.35
N SER A 181 -19.00 -0.19 7.05
CA SER A 181 -17.82 -0.28 6.18
C SER A 181 -17.84 0.82 5.11
N ARG A 182 -16.66 1.37 4.84
CA ARG A 182 -16.40 2.30 3.73
C ARG A 182 -15.15 1.87 2.99
N TYR A 183 -15.06 2.12 1.68
CA TYR A 183 -13.77 2.17 1.00
C TYR A 183 -13.32 3.63 0.94
N ILE A 184 -12.07 3.87 1.30
CA ILE A 184 -11.43 5.20 1.28
C ILE A 184 -10.02 4.99 0.78
N TYR A 185 -9.74 5.54 -0.41
CA TYR A 185 -8.41 5.40 -1.03
C TYR A 185 -7.32 6.07 -0.20
N ASN A 186 -6.10 5.55 -0.29
CA ASN A 186 -4.94 6.16 0.37
C ASN A 186 -4.66 7.56 -0.17
N GLY A 187 -4.34 8.49 0.72
CA GLY A 187 -3.69 9.74 0.36
C GLY A 187 -2.23 9.47 -0.02
N ILE A 188 -1.80 10.04 -1.15
CA ILE A 188 -0.49 9.77 -1.73
C ILE A 188 0.40 11.01 -1.68
N MET A 189 -0.09 12.13 -2.18
CA MET A 189 0.58 13.41 -2.25
C MET A 189 -0.42 14.53 -1.95
N PRO A 190 0.05 15.73 -1.57
CA PRO A 190 -0.80 16.91 -1.55
C PRO A 190 -1.44 17.16 -2.91
N GLN A 191 -2.67 17.68 -2.90
CA GLN A 191 -3.37 18.07 -4.12
C GLN A 191 -2.55 19.14 -4.86
N LYS A 192 -2.37 18.95 -6.15
CA LYS A 192 -1.71 19.93 -7.03
C LYS A 192 -2.75 20.82 -7.71
N SER A 193 -2.46 22.10 -7.88
CA SER A 193 -3.37 23.05 -8.51
C SER A 193 -3.56 22.78 -10.01
N GLU A 194 -2.45 22.42 -10.69
CA GLU A 194 -2.42 22.29 -12.15
C GLU A 194 -1.54 21.13 -12.58
N TRP A 195 -1.86 20.56 -13.74
CA TRP A 195 -1.02 19.63 -14.45
C TRP A 195 -0.15 20.37 -15.47
N HIS A 196 1.10 19.95 -15.58
CA HIS A 196 2.03 20.45 -16.60
C HIS A 196 2.76 19.26 -17.22
N PRO A 197 2.76 19.16 -18.57
CA PRO A 197 3.53 18.13 -19.25
C PRO A 197 5.03 18.34 -19.06
N ILE A 198 5.73 17.25 -18.77
CA ILE A 198 7.18 17.23 -18.53
C ILE A 198 7.85 16.51 -19.69
N GLU A 199 8.95 17.06 -20.21
CA GLU A 199 9.77 16.43 -21.25
C GLU A 199 10.28 15.06 -20.78
N LYS A 200 10.10 14.05 -21.60
CA LYS A 200 10.45 12.67 -21.28
C LYS A 200 11.88 12.33 -21.69
N LYS A 201 12.55 11.58 -20.83
CA LYS A 201 13.84 10.97 -21.13
C LYS A 201 13.63 9.53 -21.57
N ARG A 202 14.49 9.04 -22.43
CA ARG A 202 14.38 7.72 -23.05
C ARG A 202 14.77 6.60 -22.06
N TYR A 203 13.89 6.27 -21.09
CA TYR A 203 14.00 5.09 -20.23
C TYR A 203 12.62 4.62 -19.72
N PHE A 204 12.51 3.33 -19.47
CA PHE A 204 11.45 2.74 -18.69
C PHE A 204 11.85 2.67 -17.22
N LEU A 205 10.89 2.79 -16.31
CA LEU A 205 11.11 2.76 -14.88
C LEU A 205 10.31 1.64 -14.24
N PHE A 206 10.91 0.92 -13.31
CA PHE A 206 10.23 0.18 -12.26
C PHE A 206 10.57 0.83 -10.93
N ALA A 207 9.59 0.99 -10.04
CA ALA A 207 9.81 1.53 -8.71
C ALA A 207 9.10 0.69 -7.64
N GLY A 208 9.89 0.08 -6.75
CA GLY A 208 9.37 -0.79 -5.71
C GLY A 208 10.44 -1.68 -5.09
N ARG A 209 10.09 -2.43 -4.06
CA ARG A 209 10.99 -3.44 -3.50
C ARG A 209 11.27 -4.52 -4.55
N ILE A 210 12.54 -4.89 -4.70
CA ILE A 210 12.95 -5.96 -5.61
C ILE A 210 12.70 -7.30 -4.91
N GLU A 211 11.47 -7.81 -5.07
CA GLU A 211 10.99 -9.04 -4.44
C GLU A 211 9.95 -9.75 -5.33
N PRO A 212 9.74 -11.07 -5.20
CA PRO A 212 8.82 -11.83 -6.05
C PRO A 212 7.41 -11.25 -6.10
N ALA A 213 6.88 -10.76 -4.96
CA ALA A 213 5.55 -10.18 -4.86
C ALA A 213 5.35 -8.93 -5.74
N LYS A 214 6.45 -8.33 -6.26
CA LYS A 214 6.41 -7.16 -7.15
C LYS A 214 6.52 -7.50 -8.63
N GLY A 215 6.50 -8.79 -8.99
CA GLY A 215 6.46 -9.24 -10.38
C GLY A 215 7.70 -8.86 -11.21
N VAL A 216 8.87 -8.66 -10.57
CA VAL A 216 10.08 -8.22 -11.29
C VAL A 216 10.57 -9.29 -12.27
N SER A 217 10.35 -10.57 -11.99
CA SER A 217 10.69 -11.66 -12.93
C SER A 217 9.89 -11.55 -14.22
N GLU A 218 8.58 -11.35 -14.12
CA GLU A 218 7.68 -11.17 -15.28
C GLU A 218 8.01 -9.88 -16.06
N LEU A 219 8.35 -8.80 -15.35
CA LEU A 219 8.86 -7.58 -15.98
C LEU A 219 10.11 -7.86 -16.81
N LEU A 220 11.08 -8.64 -16.28
CA LEU A 220 12.31 -8.97 -17.01
C LEU A 220 12.03 -9.89 -18.20
N GLU A 221 11.09 -10.82 -18.09
CA GLU A 221 10.64 -11.67 -19.21
C GLU A 221 10.03 -10.82 -20.33
N GLY A 222 9.09 -9.94 -20.01
CA GLY A 222 8.48 -9.01 -20.97
C GLY A 222 9.52 -8.06 -21.59
N TYR A 223 10.44 -7.54 -20.79
CA TYR A 223 11.53 -6.71 -21.30
C TYR A 223 12.48 -7.47 -22.22
N GLN A 224 12.80 -8.72 -21.93
CA GLN A 224 13.64 -9.58 -22.78
C GLN A 224 12.98 -9.81 -24.15
N ILE A 225 11.67 -10.10 -24.19
CA ILE A 225 10.90 -10.25 -25.43
C ILE A 225 10.92 -8.92 -26.22
N TYR A 226 10.66 -7.79 -25.55
CA TYR A 226 10.73 -6.45 -26.15
C TYR A 226 12.12 -6.18 -26.71
N HIS A 227 13.19 -6.45 -25.95
CA HIS A 227 14.58 -6.21 -26.35
C HIS A 227 14.94 -6.95 -27.64
N SER A 228 14.36 -8.14 -27.88
CA SER A 228 14.58 -8.90 -29.12
C SER A 228 13.87 -8.32 -30.36
N LYS A 229 12.90 -7.40 -30.17
CA LYS A 229 12.10 -6.78 -31.25
C LYS A 229 12.70 -5.47 -31.77
N THR A 230 13.71 -4.91 -31.11
CA THR A 230 14.29 -3.60 -31.47
C THR A 230 15.81 -3.65 -31.50
N THR A 231 16.42 -2.81 -32.36
CA THR A 231 17.89 -2.70 -32.50
C THR A 231 18.51 -1.68 -31.53
N ASN A 232 17.68 -0.81 -30.93
CA ASN A 232 18.12 0.22 -29.99
C ASN A 232 17.14 0.28 -28.79
N PRO A 233 17.17 -0.72 -27.92
CA PRO A 233 16.19 -0.82 -26.83
C PRO A 233 16.27 0.36 -25.86
N VAL A 234 15.09 0.79 -25.38
CA VAL A 234 14.97 1.77 -24.29
C VAL A 234 15.46 1.13 -23.00
N PRO A 235 16.42 1.73 -22.26
CA PRO A 235 16.89 1.16 -21.00
C PRO A 235 15.79 1.04 -19.96
N LEU A 236 15.88 -0.03 -19.15
CA LEU A 236 15.00 -0.27 -17.99
C LEU A 236 15.76 0.00 -16.70
N TYR A 237 15.25 0.90 -15.89
CA TYR A 237 15.80 1.24 -14.57
C TYR A 237 14.93 0.66 -13.45
N LEU A 238 15.57 -0.08 -12.53
CA LEU A 238 14.93 -0.74 -11.39
C LEU A 238 15.28 0.01 -10.10
N ALA A 239 14.38 0.86 -9.61
CA ALA A 239 14.55 1.66 -8.41
C ALA A 239 13.90 0.98 -7.20
N GLY A 240 14.71 0.58 -6.22
CA GLY A 240 14.24 -0.02 -4.98
C GLY A 240 15.24 -0.86 -4.23
N ALA A 241 14.87 -1.24 -3.01
CA ALA A 241 15.71 -2.05 -2.13
C ALA A 241 15.70 -3.53 -2.55
N GLN A 242 16.85 -4.17 -2.43
CA GLN A 242 17.10 -5.59 -2.70
C GLN A 242 17.32 -6.33 -1.36
N TYR A 243 16.25 -6.65 -0.65
CA TYR A 243 16.38 -7.34 0.64
C TYR A 243 16.61 -8.84 0.51
N ASN A 244 16.12 -9.46 -0.56
CA ASN A 244 16.26 -10.90 -0.80
C ASN A 244 17.44 -11.16 -1.76
N LYS A 245 18.61 -11.47 -1.19
CA LYS A 245 19.83 -11.75 -1.97
C LYS A 245 19.68 -12.90 -2.96
N ASN A 246 18.98 -13.98 -2.58
CA ASN A 246 18.78 -15.12 -3.47
C ASN A 246 17.94 -14.73 -4.69
N TYR A 247 16.86 -13.97 -4.48
CA TYR A 247 16.04 -13.48 -5.58
C TYR A 247 16.81 -12.49 -6.46
N SER A 248 17.57 -11.56 -5.86
CA SER A 248 18.43 -10.64 -6.62
C SER A 248 19.45 -11.37 -7.49
N ASN A 249 20.06 -12.45 -6.97
CA ASN A 249 20.98 -13.27 -7.73
C ASN A 249 20.29 -13.99 -8.92
N LEU A 250 19.06 -14.49 -8.73
CA LEU A 250 18.27 -15.08 -9.82
C LEU A 250 17.99 -14.06 -10.93
N LEU A 251 17.62 -12.84 -10.58
CA LEU A 251 17.40 -11.77 -11.57
C LEU A 251 18.68 -11.41 -12.31
N GLN A 252 19.82 -11.30 -11.60
CA GLN A 252 21.12 -11.03 -12.23
C GLN A 252 21.56 -12.16 -13.17
N GLN A 253 21.34 -13.42 -12.79
CA GLN A 253 21.60 -14.58 -13.67
C GLN A 253 20.71 -14.55 -14.93
N PHE A 254 19.43 -14.18 -14.79
CA PHE A 254 18.54 -14.00 -15.94
C PHE A 254 19.07 -12.90 -16.88
N ILE A 255 19.40 -11.73 -16.33
CA ILE A 255 19.94 -10.58 -17.09
C ILE A 255 21.21 -10.98 -17.86
N ALA A 256 22.16 -11.65 -17.21
CA ALA A 256 23.39 -12.11 -17.84
C ALA A 256 23.15 -13.16 -18.93
N LYS A 257 22.28 -14.14 -18.65
CA LYS A 257 21.93 -15.22 -19.60
C LYS A 257 21.32 -14.68 -20.89
N HIS A 258 20.52 -13.61 -20.80
CA HIS A 258 19.84 -13.03 -21.95
C HIS A 258 20.55 -11.79 -22.54
N HIS A 259 21.81 -11.53 -22.16
CA HIS A 259 22.62 -10.40 -22.64
C HIS A 259 21.97 -9.02 -22.45
N LEU A 260 21.27 -8.80 -21.32
CA LEU A 260 20.56 -7.57 -21.01
C LEU A 260 21.36 -6.60 -20.11
N SER A 261 22.60 -6.90 -19.79
CA SER A 261 23.41 -6.16 -18.81
C SER A 261 23.63 -4.69 -19.17
N ASP A 262 23.68 -4.35 -20.44
CA ASP A 262 23.86 -2.97 -20.91
C ASP A 262 22.53 -2.19 -20.96
N SER A 263 21.40 -2.88 -20.88
CA SER A 263 20.06 -2.28 -21.01
C SER A 263 19.28 -2.22 -19.70
N ILE A 264 19.71 -2.93 -18.64
CA ILE A 264 19.01 -2.97 -17.35
C ILE A 264 19.94 -2.52 -16.23
N SER A 265 19.50 -1.56 -15.41
CA SER A 265 20.28 -1.05 -14.28
C SER A 265 19.48 -1.03 -12.98
N PHE A 266 20.08 -1.55 -11.91
CA PHE A 266 19.56 -1.44 -10.54
C PHE A 266 20.03 -0.13 -9.91
N LEU A 267 19.10 0.79 -9.64
CA LEU A 267 19.41 2.12 -9.08
C LEU A 267 19.49 2.12 -7.54
N GLY A 268 19.10 1.03 -6.88
CA GLY A 268 18.94 1.03 -5.43
C GLY A 268 17.80 1.94 -4.95
N ILE A 269 17.84 2.33 -3.67
CA ILE A 269 16.83 3.22 -3.09
C ILE A 269 17.08 4.65 -3.59
N GLN A 270 16.04 5.27 -4.15
CA GLN A 270 16.07 6.64 -4.64
C GLN A 270 15.29 7.57 -3.70
N THR A 271 15.86 8.72 -3.36
CA THR A 271 15.23 9.74 -2.51
C THR A 271 14.37 10.74 -3.29
N ASN A 272 14.61 10.87 -4.60
CA ASN A 272 13.93 11.78 -5.53
C ASN A 272 13.19 10.98 -6.62
N LEU A 273 12.40 10.00 -6.18
CA LEU A 273 11.69 9.07 -7.07
C LEU A 273 10.67 9.79 -7.96
N ASP A 274 10.06 10.86 -7.47
CA ASP A 274 9.18 11.76 -8.23
C ASP A 274 9.83 12.30 -9.51
N LYS A 275 11.10 12.71 -9.44
CA LYS A 275 11.86 13.15 -10.61
C LYS A 275 12.17 12.01 -11.59
N TRP A 276 12.41 10.80 -11.08
CA TRP A 276 12.57 9.63 -11.93
C TRP A 276 11.26 9.28 -12.63
N MET A 277 10.13 9.34 -11.95
CA MET A 277 8.81 9.11 -12.53
C MET A 277 8.48 10.14 -13.60
N SER A 278 8.59 11.43 -13.28
CA SER A 278 8.20 12.49 -14.21
C SER A 278 9.01 12.52 -15.50
N ASN A 279 10.27 12.09 -15.46
CA ASN A 279 11.14 12.04 -16.65
C ASN A 279 11.05 10.72 -17.45
N ALA A 280 10.48 9.64 -16.91
CA ALA A 280 10.40 8.36 -17.61
C ALA A 280 9.47 8.41 -18.84
N LEU A 281 9.76 7.64 -19.88
CA LEU A 281 8.79 7.37 -20.95
C LEU A 281 7.55 6.71 -20.40
N ALA A 282 7.76 5.68 -19.57
CA ALA A 282 6.70 5.04 -18.83
C ALA A 282 7.26 4.36 -17.57
N ILE A 283 6.40 4.20 -16.57
CA ILE A 283 6.65 3.30 -15.43
C ILE A 283 5.91 1.99 -15.62
N VAL A 284 6.55 0.88 -15.26
CA VAL A 284 5.92 -0.44 -15.28
C VAL A 284 5.53 -0.86 -13.87
N ILE A 285 4.25 -1.11 -13.65
CA ILE A 285 3.69 -1.67 -12.42
C ILE A 285 3.43 -3.16 -12.65
N SER A 286 4.39 -3.99 -12.26
CA SER A 286 4.39 -5.44 -12.57
C SER A 286 3.85 -6.33 -11.45
N SER A 287 3.39 -5.77 -10.34
CA SER A 287 2.88 -6.55 -9.20
C SER A 287 1.61 -7.31 -9.58
N PRO A 288 1.56 -8.64 -9.41
CA PRO A 288 0.36 -9.43 -9.72
C PRO A 288 -0.78 -9.24 -8.70
N ASN A 289 -0.47 -8.74 -7.50
CA ASN A 289 -1.43 -8.50 -6.42
C ASN A 289 -1.09 -7.22 -5.66
N GLU A 290 -1.57 -6.08 -6.14
CA GLU A 290 -1.47 -4.82 -5.42
C GLU A 290 -2.76 -4.57 -4.64
N ALA A 291 -2.64 -4.35 -3.33
CA ALA A 291 -3.79 -3.98 -2.51
C ALA A 291 -4.31 -2.57 -2.84
N PHE A 292 -3.41 -1.63 -3.18
CA PHE A 292 -3.74 -0.29 -3.67
C PHE A 292 -2.88 0.10 -4.88
N GLY A 293 -1.53 -0.05 -4.79
CA GLY A 293 -0.62 0.41 -5.84
C GLY A 293 -0.20 1.87 -5.68
N ARG A 294 0.36 2.23 -4.52
CA ARG A 294 0.86 3.60 -4.27
C ARG A 294 1.73 4.15 -5.40
N CYS A 295 2.61 3.30 -5.93
CA CYS A 295 3.56 3.69 -6.97
C CYS A 295 2.87 4.14 -8.26
N MET A 296 1.74 3.50 -8.62
CA MET A 296 0.91 3.93 -9.76
C MET A 296 0.33 5.32 -9.54
N ALA A 297 -0.30 5.56 -8.39
CA ALA A 297 -0.86 6.87 -8.06
C ALA A 297 0.23 7.97 -7.98
N GLU A 298 1.40 7.65 -7.38
CA GLU A 298 2.56 8.55 -7.37
C GLU A 298 3.01 8.91 -8.79
N ALA A 299 3.05 7.93 -9.69
CA ALA A 299 3.45 8.12 -11.09
C ALA A 299 2.43 9.00 -11.85
N MET A 300 1.14 8.71 -11.72
CA MET A 300 0.08 9.53 -12.32
C MET A 300 0.14 11.00 -11.86
N MET A 301 0.36 11.24 -10.56
CA MET A 301 0.51 12.60 -10.03
C MET A 301 1.81 13.30 -10.47
N ASN A 302 2.77 12.56 -11.03
CA ASN A 302 4.04 13.08 -11.54
C ASN A 302 4.15 13.02 -13.07
N ASP A 303 3.02 13.10 -13.79
CA ASP A 303 2.99 13.13 -15.25
C ASP A 303 3.69 11.92 -15.90
N CYS A 304 3.63 10.73 -15.32
CA CYS A 304 4.25 9.53 -15.86
C CYS A 304 3.21 8.63 -16.53
N LEU A 305 3.48 8.20 -17.76
CA LEU A 305 2.67 7.15 -18.40
C LEU A 305 2.80 5.85 -17.59
N VAL A 306 1.69 5.20 -17.28
CA VAL A 306 1.67 3.94 -16.56
C VAL A 306 1.38 2.78 -17.50
N ILE A 307 2.25 1.75 -17.47
CA ILE A 307 1.99 0.42 -18.02
C ILE A 307 1.78 -0.49 -16.82
N GLY A 308 0.56 -0.98 -16.60
CA GLY A 308 0.20 -1.68 -15.35
C GLY A 308 -0.37 -3.08 -15.57
N HIS A 309 0.06 -4.02 -14.71
CA HIS A 309 -0.56 -5.34 -14.64
C HIS A 309 -2.04 -5.18 -14.23
N ASN A 310 -2.97 -5.70 -15.03
CA ASN A 310 -4.40 -5.44 -14.91
C ASN A 310 -5.06 -6.28 -13.81
N THR A 311 -4.60 -6.11 -12.55
CA THR A 311 -5.10 -6.85 -11.39
C THR A 311 -5.17 -5.98 -10.13
N GLY A 312 -6.05 -6.37 -9.19
CA GLY A 312 -6.15 -5.75 -7.86
C GLY A 312 -6.30 -4.25 -7.89
N GLY A 313 -5.57 -3.56 -7.02
CA GLY A 313 -5.62 -2.09 -6.92
C GLY A 313 -5.08 -1.36 -8.15
N THR A 314 -4.21 -1.97 -8.97
CA THR A 314 -3.76 -1.39 -10.24
C THR A 314 -4.91 -1.32 -11.24
N MET A 315 -5.64 -2.43 -11.41
CA MET A 315 -6.84 -2.49 -12.24
C MET A 315 -7.89 -1.47 -11.75
N GLU A 316 -8.15 -1.41 -10.44
CA GLU A 316 -9.13 -0.49 -9.88
C GLU A 316 -8.78 0.98 -10.13
N GLN A 317 -7.49 1.35 -10.13
CA GLN A 317 -7.08 2.71 -10.46
C GLN A 317 -7.32 3.06 -11.94
N PHE A 318 -7.06 2.14 -12.86
CA PHE A 318 -7.43 2.30 -14.26
C PHE A 318 -8.94 2.44 -14.44
N ASP A 319 -9.72 1.55 -13.80
CA ASP A 319 -11.19 1.57 -13.89
C ASP A 319 -11.79 2.88 -13.33
N ASN A 320 -11.19 3.45 -12.28
CA ASN A 320 -11.57 4.77 -11.77
C ASN A 320 -11.36 5.86 -12.81
N GLY A 321 -10.25 5.79 -13.56
CA GLY A 321 -10.00 6.72 -14.67
C GLY A 321 -11.01 6.56 -15.81
N VAL A 322 -11.27 5.31 -16.22
CA VAL A 322 -12.30 5.04 -17.25
C VAL A 322 -13.68 5.51 -16.78
N GLN A 323 -14.02 5.31 -15.52
CA GLN A 323 -15.28 5.80 -14.96
C GLN A 323 -15.38 7.34 -14.99
N MET A 324 -14.27 8.03 -14.77
CA MET A 324 -14.23 9.51 -14.72
C MET A 324 -14.19 10.15 -16.11
N HIS A 325 -13.44 9.57 -17.04
CA HIS A 325 -13.13 10.19 -18.32
C HIS A 325 -13.75 9.47 -19.53
N HIS A 326 -14.32 8.27 -19.36
CA HIS A 326 -14.78 7.36 -20.42
C HIS A 326 -13.67 6.92 -21.39
N GLU A 327 -12.42 7.02 -20.98
CA GLU A 327 -11.21 6.69 -21.73
C GLU A 327 -10.15 6.10 -20.81
N GLU A 328 -9.21 5.34 -21.38
CA GLU A 328 -8.09 4.78 -20.64
C GLU A 328 -7.12 5.87 -20.17
N ILE A 329 -6.60 5.70 -18.95
CA ILE A 329 -5.62 6.59 -18.33
C ILE A 329 -4.22 6.00 -18.24
N GLY A 330 -3.98 4.89 -18.93
CA GLY A 330 -2.72 4.18 -19.00
C GLY A 330 -2.87 2.90 -19.81
N LEU A 331 -1.81 2.12 -19.88
CA LEU A 331 -1.74 0.91 -20.69
C LEU A 331 -1.80 -0.33 -19.79
N ARG A 332 -2.69 -1.28 -20.10
CA ARG A 332 -2.93 -2.49 -19.30
C ARG A 332 -2.33 -3.72 -19.97
N TYR A 333 -1.79 -4.64 -19.18
CA TYR A 333 -1.31 -5.94 -19.65
C TYR A 333 -1.64 -7.06 -18.66
N MET A 334 -1.60 -8.31 -19.12
CA MET A 334 -1.80 -9.52 -18.32
C MET A 334 -0.66 -10.52 -18.49
N THR A 335 0.10 -10.46 -19.58
CA THR A 335 1.20 -11.40 -19.87
C THR A 335 2.49 -10.68 -20.23
N ALA A 336 3.62 -11.38 -20.14
CA ALA A 336 4.92 -10.85 -20.53
C ALA A 336 4.98 -10.44 -22.02
N GLU A 337 4.26 -11.16 -22.89
CA GLU A 337 4.16 -10.86 -24.31
C GLU A 337 3.41 -9.53 -24.55
N GLU A 338 2.26 -9.35 -23.87
CA GLU A 338 1.50 -8.11 -23.94
C GLU A 338 2.33 -6.93 -23.41
N LEU A 339 3.07 -7.12 -22.31
CA LEU A 339 3.99 -6.10 -21.79
C LEU A 339 5.06 -5.74 -22.84
N ALA A 340 5.64 -6.74 -23.50
CA ALA A 340 6.64 -6.53 -24.54
C ALA A 340 6.11 -5.72 -25.73
N ASP A 341 4.87 -5.99 -26.15
CA ASP A 341 4.21 -5.25 -27.23
C ASP A 341 3.93 -3.79 -26.83
N LEU A 342 3.52 -3.55 -25.59
CA LEU A 342 3.32 -2.19 -25.06
C LEU A 342 4.64 -1.42 -24.95
N LEU A 343 5.71 -2.04 -24.45
CA LEU A 343 7.03 -1.41 -24.40
C LEU A 343 7.53 -1.02 -25.80
N TYR A 344 7.35 -1.92 -26.78
CA TYR A 344 7.69 -1.64 -28.17
C TYR A 344 6.83 -0.51 -28.75
N HIS A 345 5.53 -0.52 -28.52
CA HIS A 345 4.63 0.53 -28.97
C HIS A 345 4.99 1.91 -28.38
N VAL A 346 5.29 1.96 -27.07
CA VAL A 346 5.71 3.21 -26.40
C VAL A 346 7.05 3.70 -26.93
N GLU A 347 8.00 2.82 -27.26
CA GLU A 347 9.27 3.21 -27.88
C GLU A 347 9.07 3.84 -29.26
N GLN A 348 8.18 3.29 -30.07
CA GLN A 348 7.92 3.74 -31.45
C GLN A 348 7.01 4.97 -31.54
N THR A 349 6.41 5.36 -30.43
CA THR A 349 5.41 6.43 -30.38
C THR A 349 6.02 7.66 -29.67
N SER A 350 5.76 8.85 -30.21
CA SER A 350 6.19 10.10 -29.55
C SER A 350 5.52 10.25 -28.18
N PRO A 351 6.22 10.71 -27.13
CA PRO A 351 5.64 10.91 -25.80
C PRO A 351 4.45 11.87 -25.77
N GLU A 352 4.36 12.79 -26.74
CA GLU A 352 3.25 13.75 -26.87
C GLU A 352 1.93 13.04 -27.22
N HIS A 353 1.98 11.90 -27.90
CA HIS A 353 0.81 11.07 -28.20
C HIS A 353 0.05 10.67 -26.93
N TYR A 354 0.75 10.46 -25.82
CA TYR A 354 0.18 10.08 -24.52
C TYR A 354 -0.13 11.28 -23.62
N CYS A 355 -0.07 12.51 -24.11
CA CYS A 355 -0.23 13.73 -23.31
C CYS A 355 -1.61 13.77 -22.64
N ASP A 356 -2.67 13.59 -23.42
CA ASP A 356 -4.05 13.55 -22.93
C ASP A 356 -4.31 12.40 -21.93
N MET A 357 -3.76 11.20 -22.21
CA MET A 357 -3.86 10.06 -21.30
C MET A 357 -3.17 10.35 -19.95
N ARG A 358 -2.00 10.99 -19.94
CA ARG A 358 -1.27 11.38 -18.73
C ARG A 358 -1.98 12.47 -17.95
N GLU A 359 -2.59 13.45 -18.63
CA GLU A 359 -3.41 14.49 -18.00
C GLU A 359 -4.63 13.88 -17.32
N LYS A 360 -5.36 12.99 -17.98
CA LYS A 360 -6.50 12.26 -17.39
C LYS A 360 -6.07 11.40 -16.19
N ALA A 361 -4.92 10.73 -16.28
CA ALA A 361 -4.34 9.98 -15.17
C ALA A 361 -4.03 10.91 -13.97
N PHE A 362 -3.41 12.06 -14.23
CA PHE A 362 -3.15 13.06 -13.21
C PHE A 362 -4.43 13.57 -12.55
N ILE A 363 -5.45 13.96 -13.33
CA ILE A 363 -6.73 14.43 -12.81
C ILE A 363 -7.39 13.36 -11.92
N THR A 364 -7.39 12.10 -12.37
CA THR A 364 -7.92 10.97 -11.60
C THR A 364 -7.20 10.82 -10.27
N ALA A 365 -5.86 10.79 -10.28
CA ALA A 365 -5.07 10.59 -9.07
C ALA A 365 -5.16 11.80 -8.12
N ASN A 366 -5.11 13.00 -8.66
CA ASN A 366 -5.20 14.25 -7.90
C ASN A 366 -6.57 14.42 -7.21
N THR A 367 -7.64 13.97 -7.86
CA THR A 367 -9.00 14.02 -7.31
C THR A 367 -9.22 12.93 -6.25
N LEU A 368 -8.88 11.67 -6.58
CA LEU A 368 -9.25 10.53 -5.75
C LEU A 368 -8.21 10.19 -4.68
N TYR A 369 -6.91 10.42 -4.93
CA TYR A 369 -5.79 9.94 -4.12
C TYR A 369 -4.97 11.07 -3.50
N SER A 370 -5.49 12.30 -3.47
CA SER A 370 -4.86 13.41 -2.76
C SER A 370 -4.95 13.20 -1.23
N ASN A 371 -4.00 13.80 -0.52
CA ASN A 371 -3.95 13.76 0.95
C ASN A 371 -5.20 14.40 1.55
N GLU A 372 -5.64 15.49 0.95
CA GLU A 372 -6.80 16.29 1.36
C GLU A 372 -8.09 15.47 1.25
N ASN A 373 -8.31 14.80 0.10
CA ASN A 373 -9.47 13.95 -0.10
C ASN A 373 -9.50 12.76 0.86
N ASN A 374 -8.34 12.10 1.07
CA ASN A 374 -8.23 11.01 2.04
C ASN A 374 -8.58 11.46 3.47
N ALA A 375 -7.99 12.59 3.91
CA ALA A 375 -8.22 13.10 5.25
C ALA A 375 -9.67 13.55 5.44
N GLU A 376 -10.30 14.17 4.43
CA GLU A 376 -11.72 14.58 4.46
C GLU A 376 -12.63 13.38 4.65
N GLN A 377 -12.48 12.34 3.81
CA GLN A 377 -13.34 11.17 3.86
C GLN A 377 -13.20 10.39 5.19
N ILE A 378 -11.96 10.28 5.73
CA ILE A 378 -11.75 9.61 7.02
C ILE A 378 -12.33 10.45 8.16
N TYR A 379 -12.13 11.77 8.14
CA TYR A 379 -12.69 12.67 9.15
C TYR A 379 -14.21 12.59 9.17
N GLN A 380 -14.87 12.65 8.02
CA GLN A 380 -16.32 12.51 7.89
C GLN A 380 -16.80 11.13 8.39
N PHE A 381 -16.08 10.06 8.08
CA PHE A 381 -16.41 8.73 8.58
C PHE A 381 -16.33 8.65 10.11
N TYR A 382 -15.36 9.30 10.74
CA TYR A 382 -15.28 9.39 12.21
C TYR A 382 -16.46 10.18 12.80
N GLU A 383 -16.87 11.27 12.16
CA GLU A 383 -18.04 12.03 12.60
C GLU A 383 -19.33 11.22 12.49
N ASP A 384 -19.49 10.46 11.40
CA ASP A 384 -20.65 9.58 11.21
C ASP A 384 -20.71 8.49 12.31
N ILE A 385 -19.58 7.91 12.68
CA ILE A 385 -19.48 6.93 13.78
C ILE A 385 -19.89 7.56 15.12
N LEU A 386 -19.29 8.69 15.47
CA LEU A 386 -19.52 9.30 16.79
C LEU A 386 -20.90 9.94 16.92
N SER A 387 -21.53 10.34 15.81
CA SER A 387 -22.90 10.84 15.78
C SER A 387 -23.96 9.72 15.64
N HIS A 388 -23.56 8.45 15.67
CA HIS A 388 -24.42 7.28 15.52
C HIS A 388 -25.28 7.30 14.23
N LYS A 389 -24.74 7.84 13.13
CA LYS A 389 -25.39 7.83 11.81
C LYS A 389 -25.20 6.51 11.04
N ILE A 390 -24.24 5.68 11.49
CA ILE A 390 -23.90 4.37 10.91
C ILE A 390 -23.64 3.35 12.00
#